data_ce30dfbe12f6d8a4cb7009c1228e33ab
#
_entry.id   ce30dfbe12f6d8a4cb7009c1228e33ab
#
_cell.length_a   1.000
_cell.length_b   1.000
_cell.length_c   1.000
_cell.angle_alpha   90.00
_cell.angle_beta   90.00
_cell.angle_gamma   90.00
#
_symmetry.space_group_name_H-M   'P 1'
#
loop_
_entity.id
_entity.type
_entity.pdbx_description
1 polymer ?
#
loop_
_entity_poly.entity_id
_entity_poly.type
_entity_poly.pdbx_seq_one_letter_code
_entity_poly.pdbx_strand_id
1 'polypeptide(L)'
;MTPRRGEKWRPTVGFIIFTALAAVAALPLVGLFFFRLYDNQLIHQTQAELIAQSRVLAAVYAREVEARLNAGIVLGAEIPPGVRPDPEDKVTPIRPALDLAAGGDLLRRRPDALPAGTPASPAYVEIGARLMPIILETQKVTLAGFRILDPRGVVIAGRNEVGQSLAHIEEVATALQGQYRAALRIRVPDKTPPPIYSISRGVGVHVFSAMPVVVNNHVAGVIYTSRTPSNIFDHLYQERGKFALAALTVILATVIIGLVFSRTITQPMRELVDRAARISRGDRDAFQPLAHYGTREFAQLSHGFLSLIHI
;
A
#
# COMPACT_ATOMS: atom_id res chain seq x y z
N MET A 1 21.29 -13.11 59.24
CA MET A 1 21.42 -12.63 57.85
C MET A 1 20.02 -12.33 57.32
N THR A 2 19.60 -11.06 57.40
CA THR A 2 18.30 -10.61 56.87
C THR A 2 18.44 -10.37 55.34
N PRO A 3 17.51 -10.86 54.50
CA PRO A 3 17.60 -10.61 53.07
C PRO A 3 17.38 -9.13 52.79
N ARG A 4 18.36 -8.49 52.08
CA ARG A 4 18.21 -7.16 51.52
C ARG A 4 16.97 -7.15 50.62
N ARG A 5 15.92 -6.44 51.02
CA ARG A 5 14.79 -6.09 50.14
C ARG A 5 15.38 -5.39 48.92
N GLY A 6 15.22 -5.98 47.72
CA GLY A 6 15.67 -5.42 46.47
C GLY A 6 15.19 -3.98 46.31
N GLU A 7 16.12 -3.08 46.15
CA GLU A 7 15.87 -1.66 45.91
C GLU A 7 14.99 -1.53 44.64
N LYS A 8 13.74 -1.15 44.83
CA LYS A 8 12.80 -0.98 43.68
C LYS A 8 13.38 0.11 42.79
N TRP A 9 13.65 -0.26 41.53
CA TRP A 9 14.10 0.67 40.51
C TRP A 9 13.13 1.86 40.43
N ARG A 10 13.65 3.08 40.64
CA ARG A 10 12.88 4.33 40.56
C ARG A 10 13.39 5.11 39.37
N PRO A 11 12.55 5.32 38.31
CA PRO A 11 12.94 6.11 37.16
C PRO A 11 13.15 7.57 37.55
N THR A 12 14.01 8.28 36.83
CA THR A 12 14.18 9.73 36.96
C THR A 12 13.03 10.46 36.29
N VAL A 13 12.71 11.67 36.74
CA VAL A 13 11.71 12.54 36.10
C VAL A 13 12.06 12.79 34.64
N GLY A 14 13.36 13.04 34.37
CA GLY A 14 13.87 13.22 33.02
C GLY A 14 13.62 12.00 32.13
N PHE A 15 13.80 10.78 32.63
CA PHE A 15 13.51 9.56 31.88
C PHE A 15 12.02 9.42 31.52
N ILE A 16 11.13 9.74 32.46
CA ILE A 16 9.67 9.68 32.23
C ILE A 16 9.26 10.70 31.17
N ILE A 17 9.74 11.95 31.27
CA ILE A 17 9.46 13.03 30.30
C ILE A 17 10.03 12.66 28.93
N PHE A 18 11.27 12.20 28.87
CA PHE A 18 11.92 11.79 27.61
C PHE A 18 11.14 10.67 26.93
N THR A 19 10.74 9.63 27.68
CA THR A 19 9.98 8.50 27.12
C THR A 19 8.61 8.94 26.61
N ALA A 20 7.92 9.81 27.32
CA ALA A 20 6.62 10.36 26.89
C ALA A 20 6.76 11.19 25.60
N LEU A 21 7.77 12.08 25.55
CA LEU A 21 8.06 12.89 24.35
C LEU A 21 8.49 12.03 23.17
N ALA A 22 9.35 11.04 23.39
CA ALA A 22 9.78 10.11 22.36
C ALA A 22 8.60 9.28 21.79
N ALA A 23 7.69 8.82 22.65
CA ALA A 23 6.49 8.12 22.23
C ALA A 23 5.57 9.01 21.36
N VAL A 24 5.37 10.27 21.76
CA VAL A 24 4.57 11.24 20.99
C VAL A 24 5.25 11.56 19.66
N ALA A 25 6.56 11.74 19.62
CA ALA A 25 7.31 12.03 18.40
C ALA A 25 7.37 10.81 17.45
N ALA A 26 7.34 9.59 17.97
CA ALA A 26 7.33 8.36 17.15
C ALA A 26 6.00 8.13 16.43
N LEU A 27 4.87 8.57 16.99
CA LEU A 27 3.53 8.34 16.41
C LEU A 27 3.39 8.80 14.95
N PRO A 28 3.75 10.05 14.57
CA PRO A 28 3.65 10.49 13.18
C PRO A 28 4.61 9.74 12.25
N LEU A 29 5.81 9.37 12.72
CA LEU A 29 6.78 8.59 11.94
C LEU A 29 6.26 7.18 11.66
N VAL A 30 5.71 6.53 12.66
CA VAL A 30 5.06 5.21 12.54
C VAL A 30 3.86 5.30 11.60
N GLY A 31 3.03 6.33 11.74
CA GLY A 31 1.90 6.58 10.84
C GLY A 31 2.32 6.75 9.39
N LEU A 32 3.35 7.55 9.12
CA LEU A 32 3.90 7.77 7.77
C LEU A 32 4.47 6.49 7.17
N PHE A 33 5.17 5.68 7.98
CA PHE A 33 5.70 4.40 7.56
C PHE A 33 4.59 3.41 7.17
N PHE A 34 3.55 3.28 8.00
CA PHE A 34 2.40 2.43 7.70
C PHE A 34 1.63 2.91 6.46
N PHE A 35 1.49 4.21 6.27
CA PHE A 35 0.86 4.77 5.07
C PHE A 35 1.59 4.37 3.79
N ARG A 36 2.93 4.47 3.77
CA ARG A 36 3.77 4.04 2.64
C ARG A 36 3.66 2.54 2.36
N LEU A 37 3.70 1.72 3.41
CA LEU A 37 3.52 0.26 3.30
C LEU A 37 2.15 -0.09 2.70
N TYR A 38 1.12 0.60 3.15
CA TYR A 38 -0.25 0.35 2.72
C TYR A 38 -0.48 0.72 1.25
N ASP A 39 0.03 1.87 0.80
CA ASP A 39 -0.06 2.28 -0.62
C ASP A 39 0.60 1.25 -1.55
N ASN A 40 1.77 0.75 -1.17
CA ASN A 40 2.48 -0.26 -1.95
C ASN A 40 1.72 -1.60 -1.98
N GLN A 41 1.10 -1.99 -0.86
CA GLN A 41 0.26 -3.17 -0.78
C GLN A 41 -0.96 -3.09 -1.72
N LEU A 42 -1.59 -1.93 -1.83
CA LEU A 42 -2.72 -1.72 -2.74
C LEU A 42 -2.31 -1.87 -4.21
N ILE A 43 -1.11 -1.41 -4.57
CA ILE A 43 -0.55 -1.59 -5.91
C ILE A 43 -0.27 -3.06 -6.18
N HIS A 44 0.38 -3.77 -5.26
CA HIS A 44 0.63 -5.20 -5.39
C HIS A 44 -0.66 -6.00 -5.55
N GLN A 45 -1.68 -5.70 -4.74
CA GLN A 45 -2.98 -6.34 -4.85
C GLN A 45 -3.63 -6.07 -6.21
N THR A 46 -3.64 -4.81 -6.66
CA THR A 46 -4.17 -4.45 -7.98
C THR A 46 -3.43 -5.16 -9.10
N GLN A 47 -2.10 -5.23 -9.03
CA GLN A 47 -1.29 -5.96 -10.00
C GLN A 47 -1.60 -7.46 -9.99
N ALA A 48 -1.73 -8.08 -8.81
CA ALA A 48 -2.08 -9.50 -8.69
C ALA A 48 -3.45 -9.81 -9.33
N GLU A 49 -4.43 -8.96 -9.09
CA GLU A 49 -5.76 -9.09 -9.71
C GLU A 49 -5.68 -8.96 -11.24
N LEU A 50 -4.92 -7.98 -11.75
CA LEU A 50 -4.72 -7.82 -13.20
C LEU A 50 -4.00 -9.03 -13.82
N ILE A 51 -3.00 -9.60 -13.13
CA ILE A 51 -2.31 -10.82 -13.57
C ILE A 51 -3.31 -11.97 -13.69
N ALA A 52 -4.12 -12.21 -12.64
CA ALA A 52 -5.09 -13.30 -12.62
C ALA A 52 -6.14 -13.15 -13.74
N GLN A 53 -6.73 -11.96 -13.88
CA GLN A 53 -7.73 -11.67 -14.92
C GLN A 53 -7.15 -11.77 -16.31
N SER A 54 -5.94 -11.23 -16.54
CA SER A 54 -5.25 -11.29 -17.83
C SER A 54 -4.88 -12.72 -18.23
N ARG A 55 -4.51 -13.58 -17.29
CA ARG A 55 -4.19 -14.98 -17.57
C ARG A 55 -5.41 -15.79 -17.99
N VAL A 56 -6.55 -15.60 -17.33
CA VAL A 56 -7.80 -16.25 -17.73
C VAL A 56 -8.20 -15.81 -19.15
N LEU A 57 -8.16 -14.51 -19.41
CA LEU A 57 -8.50 -13.98 -20.73
C LEU A 57 -7.47 -14.41 -21.81
N ALA A 58 -6.20 -14.49 -21.47
CA ALA A 58 -5.15 -15.00 -22.34
C ALA A 58 -5.38 -16.47 -22.73
N ALA A 59 -5.82 -17.30 -21.78
CA ALA A 59 -6.14 -18.70 -22.07
C ALA A 59 -7.36 -18.83 -23.02
N VAL A 60 -8.40 -18.00 -22.82
CA VAL A 60 -9.55 -17.96 -23.73
C VAL A 60 -9.14 -17.49 -25.12
N TYR A 61 -8.33 -16.43 -25.19
CA TYR A 61 -7.83 -15.92 -26.47
C TYR A 61 -6.93 -16.94 -27.19
N ALA A 62 -6.03 -17.61 -26.47
CA ALA A 62 -5.20 -18.66 -27.03
C ALA A 62 -6.02 -19.78 -27.70
N ARG A 63 -7.09 -20.25 -27.03
CA ARG A 63 -8.01 -21.26 -27.60
C ARG A 63 -8.70 -20.79 -28.88
N GLU A 64 -9.14 -19.53 -28.92
CA GLU A 64 -9.72 -18.96 -30.14
C GLU A 64 -8.72 -18.90 -31.30
N VAL A 65 -7.45 -18.63 -31.01
CA VAL A 65 -6.36 -18.64 -32.01
C VAL A 65 -6.03 -20.07 -32.44
N GLU A 66 -5.89 -21.00 -31.50
CA GLU A 66 -5.60 -22.42 -31.75
C GLU A 66 -6.66 -23.04 -32.68
N ALA A 67 -7.95 -22.74 -32.45
CA ALA A 67 -9.04 -23.23 -33.27
C ALA A 67 -8.96 -22.77 -34.74
N ARG A 68 -8.20 -21.71 -35.03
CA ARG A 68 -8.03 -21.12 -36.36
C ARG A 68 -6.65 -21.35 -36.98
N LEU A 69 -5.76 -22.08 -36.31
CA LEU A 69 -4.43 -22.41 -36.89
C LEU A 69 -4.55 -23.07 -38.24
N ASN A 70 -5.46 -24.03 -38.38
CA ASN A 70 -5.73 -24.74 -39.64
C ASN A 70 -6.34 -23.82 -40.72
N ALA A 71 -6.90 -22.69 -40.36
CA ALA A 71 -7.42 -21.66 -41.27
C ALA A 71 -6.36 -20.63 -41.67
N GLY A 72 -5.08 -20.87 -41.39
CA GLY A 72 -3.97 -20.05 -41.85
C GLY A 72 -3.78 -18.75 -41.07
N ILE A 73 -4.18 -18.67 -39.79
CA ILE A 73 -3.91 -17.50 -38.93
C ILE A 73 -2.37 -17.40 -38.74
N VAL A 74 -1.83 -16.20 -38.92
CA VAL A 74 -0.41 -15.92 -38.77
C VAL A 74 -0.10 -15.53 -37.35
N LEU A 75 0.79 -16.31 -36.69
CA LEU A 75 1.31 -15.99 -35.36
C LEU A 75 2.45 -14.96 -35.46
N GLY A 76 2.76 -14.32 -34.35
CA GLY A 76 3.84 -13.36 -34.22
C GLY A 76 5.20 -14.02 -34.02
N ALA A 77 6.12 -13.30 -33.37
CA ALA A 77 7.48 -13.74 -33.14
C ALA A 77 7.54 -15.03 -32.30
N GLU A 78 8.51 -15.86 -32.58
CA GLU A 78 8.87 -16.99 -31.74
C GLU A 78 9.51 -16.49 -30.44
N ILE A 79 9.14 -17.10 -29.33
CA ILE A 79 9.64 -16.71 -28.00
C ILE A 79 11.12 -17.16 -27.91
N PRO A 80 12.05 -16.23 -27.56
CA PRO A 80 13.45 -16.55 -27.40
C PRO A 80 13.67 -17.67 -26.35
N PRO A 81 14.68 -18.54 -26.53
CA PRO A 81 14.92 -19.66 -25.60
C PRO A 81 15.11 -19.25 -24.14
N GLY A 82 15.70 -18.09 -23.86
CA GLY A 82 15.91 -17.59 -22.49
C GLY A 82 14.64 -17.01 -21.79
N VAL A 83 13.54 -16.88 -22.53
CA VAL A 83 12.25 -16.38 -22.03
C VAL A 83 11.25 -17.52 -21.83
N ARG A 84 11.54 -18.69 -22.39
CA ARG A 84 10.68 -19.88 -22.27
C ARG A 84 10.70 -20.38 -20.83
N PRO A 85 9.54 -20.73 -20.24
CA PRO A 85 9.51 -21.47 -19.01
C PRO A 85 10.30 -22.79 -19.18
N ASP A 86 11.01 -23.23 -18.14
CA ASP A 86 11.63 -24.53 -18.13
C ASP A 86 10.55 -25.61 -18.34
N PRO A 87 10.70 -26.54 -19.29
CA PRO A 87 9.75 -27.63 -19.48
C PRO A 87 9.53 -28.50 -18.24
N GLU A 88 10.49 -28.52 -17.30
CA GLU A 88 10.39 -29.23 -16.04
C GLU A 88 9.58 -28.46 -14.99
N ASP A 89 9.46 -27.14 -15.13
CA ASP A 89 8.67 -26.31 -14.24
C ASP A 89 7.16 -26.51 -14.49
N LYS A 90 6.51 -27.24 -13.60
CA LYS A 90 5.05 -27.44 -13.64
C LYS A 90 4.26 -26.16 -13.39
N VAL A 91 4.86 -25.16 -12.73
CA VAL A 91 4.25 -23.88 -12.37
C VAL A 91 5.24 -22.73 -12.48
N THR A 92 4.85 -21.68 -13.17
CA THR A 92 5.64 -20.45 -13.33
C THR A 92 4.86 -19.24 -12.81
N PRO A 93 4.85 -19.01 -11.47
CA PRO A 93 4.05 -17.95 -10.88
C PRO A 93 4.63 -16.58 -11.24
N ILE A 94 3.80 -15.68 -11.77
CA ILE A 94 4.12 -14.27 -11.96
C ILE A 94 3.79 -13.55 -10.66
N ARG A 95 4.80 -12.98 -10.01
CA ARG A 95 4.63 -12.23 -8.76
C ARG A 95 4.44 -10.74 -9.05
N PRO A 96 3.56 -10.04 -8.30
CA PRO A 96 3.54 -8.58 -8.30
C PRO A 96 4.89 -8.04 -7.85
N ALA A 97 5.44 -7.08 -8.59
CA ALA A 97 6.77 -6.53 -8.35
C ALA A 97 6.81 -4.99 -8.46
N LEU A 98 5.70 -4.33 -8.78
CA LEU A 98 5.65 -2.88 -8.90
C LEU A 98 5.80 -2.22 -7.53
N ASP A 99 6.71 -1.25 -7.40
CA ASP A 99 6.99 -0.54 -6.16
C ASP A 99 7.00 0.98 -6.40
N LEU A 100 6.17 1.70 -5.65
CA LEU A 100 6.17 3.18 -5.64
C LEU A 100 7.45 3.76 -5.03
N ALA A 101 8.09 3.03 -4.11
CA ALA A 101 9.28 3.50 -3.41
C ALA A 101 10.55 3.39 -4.25
N ALA A 102 10.58 2.49 -5.23
CA ALA A 102 11.77 2.24 -6.06
C ALA A 102 12.10 3.36 -7.05
N GLY A 103 11.27 4.42 -7.13
CA GLY A 103 11.56 5.65 -7.90
C GLY A 103 11.70 5.49 -9.43
N GLY A 104 11.93 4.26 -9.90
CA GLY A 104 12.13 3.93 -11.31
C GLY A 104 10.89 3.38 -12.02
N ASP A 105 9.90 2.92 -11.26
CA ASP A 105 8.73 2.25 -11.83
C ASP A 105 7.59 3.21 -12.21
N LEU A 106 7.66 4.47 -11.77
CA LEU A 106 6.64 5.47 -12.06
C LEU A 106 6.92 6.18 -13.38
N LEU A 107 6.26 5.72 -14.42
CA LEU A 107 6.35 6.30 -15.76
C LEU A 107 5.39 7.48 -15.94
N ARG A 108 5.68 8.30 -16.95
CA ARG A 108 4.76 9.36 -17.40
C ARG A 108 3.42 8.78 -17.84
N ARG A 109 2.43 9.64 -18.08
CA ARG A 109 1.15 9.25 -18.69
C ARG A 109 1.39 8.28 -19.86
N ARG A 110 0.52 7.27 -19.97
CA ARG A 110 0.54 6.34 -21.12
C ARG A 110 0.46 7.15 -22.43
N PRO A 111 1.35 6.89 -23.41
CA PRO A 111 1.24 7.47 -24.73
C PRO A 111 -0.12 7.12 -25.36
N ASP A 112 -0.64 7.98 -26.20
CA ASP A 112 -1.87 7.73 -26.94
C ASP A 112 -1.64 6.65 -27.99
N ALA A 113 -2.71 5.92 -28.37
CA ALA A 113 -2.64 4.92 -29.42
C ALA A 113 -2.35 5.60 -30.78
N LEU A 114 -1.57 4.95 -31.61
CA LEU A 114 -1.21 5.43 -32.94
C LEU A 114 -2.07 4.74 -34.02
N PRO A 115 -2.31 5.38 -35.15
CA PRO A 115 -2.91 4.70 -36.30
C PRO A 115 -2.12 3.44 -36.65
N ALA A 116 -2.78 2.31 -36.88
CA ALA A 116 -2.09 1.08 -37.30
C ALA A 116 -1.61 1.24 -38.75
N GLY A 117 -0.31 1.06 -38.98
CA GLY A 117 0.27 1.10 -40.32
C GLY A 117 -0.27 -0.01 -41.24
N THR A 118 -0.64 -1.15 -40.63
CA THR A 118 -1.32 -2.27 -41.30
C THR A 118 -2.49 -2.71 -40.40
N PRO A 119 -3.71 -2.81 -40.93
CA PRO A 119 -4.86 -3.24 -40.15
C PRO A 119 -4.70 -4.70 -39.67
N ALA A 120 -5.42 -5.07 -38.59
CA ALA A 120 -5.44 -6.44 -38.10
C ALA A 120 -6.02 -7.38 -39.18
N SER A 121 -5.55 -8.61 -39.23
CA SER A 121 -6.09 -9.59 -40.20
C SER A 121 -7.55 -9.91 -39.89
N PRO A 122 -8.36 -10.27 -40.90
CA PRO A 122 -9.80 -10.58 -40.70
C PRO A 122 -10.04 -11.65 -39.62
N ALA A 123 -9.16 -12.65 -39.54
CA ALA A 123 -9.24 -13.70 -38.53
C ALA A 123 -9.12 -13.14 -37.10
N TYR A 124 -8.18 -12.23 -36.86
CA TYR A 124 -8.01 -11.56 -35.54
C TYR A 124 -9.17 -10.61 -35.24
N VAL A 125 -9.71 -9.91 -36.24
CA VAL A 125 -10.89 -9.05 -36.08
C VAL A 125 -12.08 -9.87 -35.63
N GLU A 126 -12.29 -11.06 -36.24
CA GLU A 126 -13.40 -11.97 -35.86
C GLU A 126 -13.24 -12.48 -34.43
N ILE A 127 -12.01 -12.86 -34.02
CA ILE A 127 -11.69 -13.25 -32.63
C ILE A 127 -11.99 -12.08 -31.68
N GLY A 128 -11.56 -10.87 -32.04
CA GLY A 128 -11.84 -9.66 -31.25
C GLY A 128 -13.34 -9.43 -31.06
N ALA A 129 -14.13 -9.58 -32.13
CA ALA A 129 -15.58 -9.44 -32.05
C ALA A 129 -16.24 -10.46 -31.10
N ARG A 130 -15.75 -11.71 -31.08
CA ARG A 130 -16.26 -12.75 -30.17
C ARG A 130 -15.88 -12.50 -28.71
N LEU A 131 -14.69 -11.96 -28.46
CA LEU A 131 -14.20 -11.69 -27.10
C LEU A 131 -14.73 -10.35 -26.54
N MET A 132 -15.20 -9.44 -27.40
CA MET A 132 -15.70 -8.14 -26.99
C MET A 132 -16.80 -8.20 -25.91
N PRO A 133 -17.86 -9.03 -26.01
CA PRO A 133 -18.88 -9.12 -24.97
C PRO A 133 -18.29 -9.57 -23.63
N ILE A 134 -17.34 -10.52 -23.65
CA ILE A 134 -16.71 -11.05 -22.43
C ILE A 134 -15.97 -9.93 -21.70
N ILE A 135 -15.16 -9.16 -22.41
CA ILE A 135 -14.38 -8.08 -21.78
C ILE A 135 -15.28 -6.94 -21.28
N LEU A 136 -16.36 -6.61 -22.00
CA LEU A 136 -17.29 -5.57 -21.56
C LEU A 136 -18.04 -5.96 -20.29
N GLU A 137 -18.50 -7.22 -20.19
CA GLU A 137 -19.12 -7.72 -18.95
C GLU A 137 -18.12 -7.79 -17.80
N THR A 138 -16.91 -8.28 -18.04
CA THR A 138 -15.85 -8.32 -17.03
C THR A 138 -15.51 -6.92 -16.54
N GLN A 139 -15.43 -5.93 -17.42
CA GLN A 139 -15.13 -4.55 -17.08
C GLN A 139 -16.17 -3.91 -16.15
N LYS A 140 -17.45 -4.24 -16.31
CA LYS A 140 -18.54 -3.71 -15.45
C LYS A 140 -18.33 -4.07 -13.98
N VAL A 141 -17.79 -5.26 -13.71
CA VAL A 141 -17.61 -5.78 -12.36
C VAL A 141 -16.22 -5.42 -11.79
N THR A 142 -15.18 -5.54 -12.62
CA THR A 142 -13.79 -5.40 -12.15
C THR A 142 -13.29 -3.97 -12.20
N LEU A 143 -13.97 -3.08 -12.93
CA LEU A 143 -13.54 -1.69 -13.20
C LEU A 143 -12.16 -1.61 -13.86
N ALA A 144 -11.66 -2.72 -14.41
CA ALA A 144 -10.43 -2.78 -15.16
C ALA A 144 -10.67 -2.50 -16.65
N GLY A 145 -9.82 -1.73 -17.27
CA GLY A 145 -9.81 -1.55 -18.72
C GLY A 145 -9.10 -2.72 -19.40
N PHE A 146 -9.76 -3.38 -20.35
CA PHE A 146 -9.18 -4.47 -21.13
C PHE A 146 -9.03 -4.08 -22.58
N ARG A 147 -7.91 -4.48 -23.19
CA ARG A 147 -7.63 -4.41 -24.61
C ARG A 147 -6.98 -5.71 -25.05
N ILE A 148 -7.48 -6.29 -26.11
CA ILE A 148 -6.88 -7.47 -26.75
C ILE A 148 -6.18 -6.99 -28.00
N LEU A 149 -4.92 -7.35 -28.12
CA LEU A 149 -4.06 -6.96 -29.23
C LEU A 149 -3.68 -8.18 -30.07
N ASP A 150 -3.58 -7.98 -31.37
CA ASP A 150 -3.01 -8.95 -32.30
C ASP A 150 -1.47 -9.06 -32.09
N PRO A 151 -0.76 -10.00 -32.75
CA PRO A 151 0.68 -10.16 -32.62
C PRO A 151 1.51 -8.98 -33.15
N ARG A 152 0.90 -8.00 -33.79
CA ARG A 152 1.53 -6.74 -34.24
C ARG A 152 1.24 -5.57 -33.30
N GLY A 153 0.47 -5.80 -32.23
CA GLY A 153 0.10 -4.79 -31.25
C GLY A 153 -1.07 -3.91 -31.68
N VAL A 154 -1.89 -4.34 -32.65
CA VAL A 154 -3.11 -3.67 -33.06
C VAL A 154 -4.26 -4.12 -32.17
N VAL A 155 -5.04 -3.19 -31.64
CA VAL A 155 -6.17 -3.47 -30.75
C VAL A 155 -7.31 -4.07 -31.57
N ILE A 156 -7.68 -5.33 -31.28
CA ILE A 156 -8.78 -6.06 -31.93
C ILE A 156 -10.07 -6.08 -31.10
N ALA A 157 -9.95 -5.88 -29.76
CA ALA A 157 -11.09 -5.73 -28.87
C ALA A 157 -10.76 -4.82 -27.71
N GLY A 158 -11.71 -3.98 -27.31
CA GLY A 158 -11.58 -3.00 -26.23
C GLY A 158 -12.64 -1.93 -26.33
N ARG A 159 -12.90 -1.20 -25.27
CA ARG A 159 -13.91 -0.14 -25.25
C ARG A 159 -13.57 0.99 -26.23
N ASN A 160 -12.28 1.32 -26.34
CA ASN A 160 -11.76 2.38 -27.20
C ASN A 160 -10.51 1.84 -27.95
N GLU A 161 -10.04 2.59 -28.94
CA GLU A 161 -8.75 2.36 -29.63
C GLU A 161 -8.75 1.10 -30.55
N VAL A 162 -9.92 0.49 -30.82
CA VAL A 162 -9.98 -0.65 -31.75
C VAL A 162 -9.48 -0.20 -33.14
N GLY A 163 -8.60 -1.01 -33.75
CA GLY A 163 -7.96 -0.71 -35.03
C GLY A 163 -6.71 0.18 -34.91
N GLN A 164 -6.38 0.68 -33.72
CA GLN A 164 -5.16 1.45 -33.46
C GLN A 164 -4.03 0.55 -32.90
N SER A 165 -2.80 1.00 -33.02
CA SER A 165 -1.61 0.29 -32.54
C SER A 165 -1.14 0.81 -31.20
N LEU A 166 -0.81 -0.11 -30.29
CA LEU A 166 -0.15 0.15 -29.00
C LEU A 166 1.26 -0.45 -28.93
N ALA A 167 1.81 -0.94 -30.06
CA ALA A 167 3.11 -1.63 -30.12
C ALA A 167 4.28 -0.77 -29.63
N HIS A 168 4.17 0.58 -29.69
CA HIS A 168 5.20 1.52 -29.24
C HIS A 168 5.23 1.69 -27.70
N ILE A 169 4.24 1.17 -26.99
CA ILE A 169 4.19 1.25 -25.53
C ILE A 169 5.13 0.19 -24.95
N GLU A 170 6.02 0.60 -24.05
CA GLU A 170 7.10 -0.24 -23.53
C GLU A 170 6.61 -1.60 -22.99
N GLU A 171 5.57 -1.60 -22.14
CA GLU A 171 5.01 -2.83 -21.60
C GLU A 171 4.39 -3.74 -22.67
N VAL A 172 3.78 -3.14 -23.68
CA VAL A 172 3.23 -3.89 -24.84
C VAL A 172 4.34 -4.44 -25.71
N ALA A 173 5.37 -3.63 -26.01
CA ALA A 173 6.52 -4.06 -26.81
C ALA A 173 7.25 -5.25 -26.16
N THR A 174 7.40 -5.23 -24.83
CA THR A 174 7.97 -6.35 -24.07
C THR A 174 7.09 -7.59 -24.14
N ALA A 175 5.77 -7.42 -24.02
CA ALA A 175 4.83 -8.54 -24.10
C ALA A 175 4.75 -9.16 -25.50
N LEU A 176 4.95 -8.37 -26.56
CA LEU A 176 5.08 -8.87 -27.94
C LEU A 176 6.35 -9.72 -28.15
N GLN A 177 7.33 -9.63 -27.25
CA GLN A 177 8.51 -10.50 -27.18
C GLN A 177 8.29 -11.73 -26.29
N GLY A 178 7.09 -11.96 -25.77
CA GLY A 178 6.73 -13.09 -24.93
C GLY A 178 6.96 -12.91 -23.43
N GLN A 179 7.37 -11.72 -22.98
CA GLN A 179 7.63 -11.44 -21.57
C GLN A 179 6.47 -10.64 -20.95
N TYR A 180 6.00 -11.06 -19.77
CA TYR A 180 5.09 -10.26 -18.98
C TYR A 180 5.75 -8.95 -18.51
N ARG A 181 5.07 -7.84 -18.69
CA ARG A 181 5.51 -6.54 -18.18
C ARG A 181 4.33 -5.78 -17.57
N ALA A 182 4.58 -5.16 -16.40
CA ALA A 182 3.65 -4.21 -15.79
C ALA A 182 4.35 -2.87 -15.57
N ALA A 183 3.58 -1.79 -15.49
CA ALA A 183 4.08 -0.44 -15.28
C ALA A 183 3.12 0.37 -14.44
N LEU A 184 3.68 1.25 -13.60
CA LEU A 184 2.96 2.33 -12.93
C LEU A 184 3.03 3.57 -13.80
N ARG A 185 1.89 4.20 -14.07
CA ARG A 185 1.85 5.44 -14.85
C ARG A 185 1.05 6.52 -14.14
N ILE A 186 1.52 7.76 -14.25
CA ILE A 186 0.84 8.92 -13.67
C ILE A 186 -0.52 9.10 -14.35
N ARG A 187 -1.57 9.22 -13.54
CA ARG A 187 -2.89 9.61 -13.99
C ARG A 187 -2.93 11.14 -14.16
N VAL A 188 -3.28 11.59 -15.36
CA VAL A 188 -3.66 12.99 -15.55
C VAL A 188 -5.13 13.11 -15.14
N PRO A 189 -5.48 13.94 -14.14
CA PRO A 189 -6.87 14.12 -13.75
C PRO A 189 -7.67 14.70 -14.92
N ASP A 190 -8.87 14.19 -15.12
CA ASP A 190 -9.87 14.84 -15.99
C ASP A 190 -10.18 16.24 -15.42
N LYS A 191 -10.67 17.15 -16.28
CA LYS A 191 -10.94 18.56 -15.96
C LYS A 191 -11.79 18.77 -14.70
N THR A 192 -12.56 17.77 -14.29
CA THR A 192 -13.33 17.74 -13.04
C THR A 192 -12.93 16.52 -12.22
N PRO A 193 -12.19 16.72 -11.09
CA PRO A 193 -11.86 15.58 -10.22
C PRO A 193 -13.15 14.99 -9.65
N PRO A 194 -13.31 13.65 -9.65
CA PRO A 194 -14.48 13.00 -9.06
C PRO A 194 -14.54 13.30 -7.56
N PRO A 195 -15.75 13.20 -6.94
CA PRO A 195 -15.93 13.42 -5.51
C PRO A 195 -14.98 12.57 -4.65
N ILE A 196 -14.69 13.02 -3.42
CA ILE A 196 -13.73 12.38 -2.51
C ILE A 196 -14.09 10.91 -2.21
N TYR A 197 -15.38 10.61 -2.17
CA TYR A 197 -15.92 9.26 -1.91
C TYR A 197 -16.02 8.38 -3.16
N SER A 198 -15.61 8.86 -4.33
CA SER A 198 -15.67 8.08 -5.56
C SER A 198 -14.54 7.07 -5.66
N ILE A 199 -14.87 5.81 -5.93
CA ILE A 199 -13.93 4.70 -6.20
C ILE A 199 -12.92 5.06 -7.30
N SER A 200 -13.30 5.91 -8.24
CA SER A 200 -12.46 6.36 -9.35
C SER A 200 -11.43 7.44 -8.97
N ARG A 201 -11.40 7.93 -7.73
CA ARG A 201 -10.44 8.93 -7.26
C ARG A 201 -9.11 8.33 -6.78
N GLY A 202 -8.74 7.13 -7.15
CA GLY A 202 -7.52 6.44 -6.69
C GLY A 202 -6.26 7.31 -6.59
N VAL A 203 -5.26 6.79 -5.94
CA VAL A 203 -3.91 7.35 -5.84
C VAL A 203 -3.46 7.74 -7.24
N GLY A 204 -3.13 9.00 -7.54
CA GLY A 204 -2.82 9.58 -8.86
C GLY A 204 -1.99 8.74 -9.85
N VAL A 205 -2.07 7.41 -9.75
CA VAL A 205 -1.38 6.41 -10.56
C VAL A 205 -2.35 5.36 -11.12
N HIS A 206 -2.01 4.84 -12.29
CA HIS A 206 -2.64 3.69 -12.92
C HIS A 206 -1.65 2.53 -12.98
N VAL A 207 -2.11 1.35 -12.65
CA VAL A 207 -1.40 0.09 -12.92
C VAL A 207 -1.77 -0.37 -14.31
N PHE A 208 -0.78 -0.57 -15.14
CA PHE A 208 -0.89 -1.19 -16.46
C PHE A 208 -0.23 -2.56 -16.44
N SER A 209 -0.77 -3.51 -17.17
CA SER A 209 -0.25 -4.87 -17.27
C SER A 209 -0.41 -5.38 -18.69
N ALA A 210 0.67 -5.89 -19.26
CA ALA A 210 0.69 -6.51 -20.59
C ALA A 210 1.07 -7.98 -20.44
N MET A 211 0.11 -8.87 -20.71
CA MET A 211 0.25 -10.32 -20.62
C MET A 211 0.37 -10.90 -22.02
N PRO A 212 1.49 -11.57 -22.35
CA PRO A 212 1.62 -12.24 -23.63
C PRO A 212 0.65 -13.44 -23.72
N VAL A 213 0.08 -13.61 -24.88
CA VAL A 213 -0.69 -14.80 -25.25
C VAL A 213 0.17 -15.67 -26.16
N VAL A 214 0.45 -16.87 -25.72
CA VAL A 214 1.40 -17.77 -26.38
C VAL A 214 0.66 -18.99 -26.92
N VAL A 215 0.87 -19.29 -28.21
CA VAL A 215 0.36 -20.47 -28.91
C VAL A 215 1.50 -21.08 -29.69
N ASN A 216 1.75 -22.38 -29.52
CA ASN A 216 2.84 -23.11 -30.23
C ASN A 216 4.19 -22.38 -30.15
N ASN A 217 4.54 -21.86 -28.97
CA ASN A 217 5.77 -21.12 -28.71
C ASN A 217 5.94 -19.81 -29.50
N HIS A 218 4.87 -19.29 -30.09
CA HIS A 218 4.82 -18.00 -30.75
C HIS A 218 3.85 -17.06 -30.01
N VAL A 219 4.11 -15.77 -30.10
CA VAL A 219 3.20 -14.78 -29.55
C VAL A 219 1.99 -14.63 -30.46
N ALA A 220 0.82 -15.01 -29.95
CA ALA A 220 -0.44 -14.88 -30.68
C ALA A 220 -1.10 -13.49 -30.47
N GLY A 221 -0.63 -12.74 -29.49
CA GLY A 221 -1.12 -11.41 -29.16
C GLY A 221 -0.81 -11.02 -27.72
N VAL A 222 -1.43 -9.94 -27.26
CA VAL A 222 -1.23 -9.40 -25.90
C VAL A 222 -2.58 -9.03 -25.29
N ILE A 223 -2.78 -9.40 -24.03
CA ILE A 223 -3.84 -8.85 -23.20
C ILE A 223 -3.28 -7.64 -22.45
N TYR A 224 -3.72 -6.46 -22.83
CA TYR A 224 -3.31 -5.21 -22.19
C TYR A 224 -4.39 -4.69 -21.27
N THR A 225 -4.09 -4.63 -19.99
CA THR A 225 -5.04 -4.24 -18.95
C THR A 225 -4.59 -3.01 -18.21
N SER A 226 -5.54 -2.27 -17.66
CA SER A 226 -5.27 -1.09 -16.85
C SER A 226 -6.31 -0.95 -15.75
N ARG A 227 -5.85 -0.59 -14.53
CA ARG A 227 -6.74 -0.31 -13.41
C ARG A 227 -6.15 0.77 -12.50
N THR A 228 -7.00 1.62 -11.97
CA THR A 228 -6.62 2.51 -10.87
C THR A 228 -6.66 1.71 -9.58
N PRO A 229 -5.61 1.70 -8.75
CA PRO A 229 -5.68 1.12 -7.42
C PRO A 229 -6.84 1.73 -6.64
N SER A 230 -7.47 0.93 -5.79
CA SER A 230 -8.57 1.40 -4.94
C SER A 230 -8.11 2.58 -4.07
N ASN A 231 -9.05 3.48 -3.78
CA ASN A 231 -8.76 4.66 -2.97
C ASN A 231 -8.59 4.25 -1.50
N ILE A 232 -7.55 4.75 -0.85
CA ILE A 232 -7.30 4.54 0.58
C ILE A 232 -8.51 4.93 1.44
N PHE A 233 -9.27 5.96 1.03
CA PHE A 233 -10.47 6.40 1.76
C PHE A 233 -11.62 5.41 1.68
N ASP A 234 -11.77 4.68 0.57
CA ASP A 234 -12.79 3.64 0.45
C ASP A 234 -12.46 2.44 1.35
N HIS A 235 -11.19 2.01 1.35
CA HIS A 235 -10.70 1.02 2.30
C HIS A 235 -10.79 1.48 3.76
N LEU A 236 -10.50 2.74 4.03
CA LEU A 236 -10.64 3.31 5.38
C LEU A 236 -12.09 3.23 5.87
N TYR A 237 -13.05 3.50 4.98
CA TYR A 237 -14.46 3.41 5.30
C TYR A 237 -14.94 1.95 5.47
N GLN A 238 -14.49 1.04 4.62
CA GLN A 238 -14.79 -0.39 4.73
C GLN A 238 -14.19 -1.00 6.02
N GLU A 239 -12.97 -0.60 6.37
CA GLU A 239 -12.22 -1.08 7.54
C GLU A 239 -12.35 -0.17 8.77
N ARG A 240 -13.37 0.69 8.80
CA ARG A 240 -13.60 1.69 9.88
C ARG A 240 -13.52 1.09 11.29
N GLY A 241 -13.92 -0.17 11.47
CA GLY A 241 -13.84 -0.86 12.75
C GLY A 241 -12.40 -1.06 13.23
N LYS A 242 -11.48 -1.42 12.34
CA LYS A 242 -10.04 -1.57 12.66
C LYS A 242 -9.40 -0.24 12.99
N PHE A 243 -9.74 0.82 12.24
CA PHE A 243 -9.26 2.17 12.52
C PHE A 243 -9.84 2.74 13.81
N ALA A 244 -11.12 2.49 14.12
CA ALA A 244 -11.71 2.85 15.39
C ALA A 244 -11.03 2.14 16.57
N LEU A 245 -10.69 0.84 16.42
CA LEU A 245 -9.94 0.09 17.43
C LEU A 245 -8.53 0.66 17.62
N ALA A 246 -7.82 0.98 16.53
CA ALA A 246 -6.51 1.60 16.59
C ALA A 246 -6.56 2.97 17.28
N ALA A 247 -7.54 3.82 16.94
CA ALA A 247 -7.74 5.11 17.57
C ALA A 247 -8.04 4.96 19.07
N LEU A 248 -8.91 4.01 19.44
CA LEU A 248 -9.21 3.69 20.83
C LEU A 248 -7.96 3.25 21.60
N THR A 249 -7.11 2.43 20.98
CA THR A 249 -5.85 1.98 21.58
C THR A 249 -4.89 3.17 21.83
N VAL A 250 -4.78 4.09 20.88
CA VAL A 250 -3.97 5.31 21.05
C VAL A 250 -4.53 6.21 22.16
N ILE A 251 -5.84 6.39 22.21
CA ILE A 251 -6.51 7.18 23.28
C ILE A 251 -6.24 6.53 24.62
N LEU A 252 -6.42 5.21 24.75
CA LEU A 252 -6.20 4.49 25.99
C LEU A 252 -4.74 4.58 26.46
N ALA A 253 -3.78 4.40 25.52
CA ALA A 253 -2.37 4.58 25.82
C ALA A 253 -2.05 6.01 26.30
N THR A 254 -2.63 7.02 25.66
CA THR A 254 -2.46 8.43 26.05
C THR A 254 -3.01 8.68 27.46
N VAL A 255 -4.19 8.14 27.78
CA VAL A 255 -4.79 8.24 29.12
C VAL A 255 -3.92 7.55 30.16
N ILE A 256 -3.42 6.35 29.88
CA ILE A 256 -2.51 5.62 30.79
C ILE A 256 -1.24 6.42 31.04
N ILE A 257 -0.59 6.94 29.99
CA ILE A 257 0.60 7.80 30.12
C ILE A 257 0.28 9.04 30.96
N GLY A 258 -0.83 9.70 30.70
CA GLY A 258 -1.30 10.86 31.47
C GLY A 258 -1.53 10.55 32.96
N LEU A 259 -2.15 9.41 33.27
CA LEU A 259 -2.35 8.94 34.64
C LEU A 259 -1.02 8.63 35.36
N VAL A 260 -0.10 7.96 34.66
CA VAL A 260 1.24 7.69 35.19
C VAL A 260 1.96 9.00 35.48
N PHE A 261 1.95 9.95 34.55
CA PHE A 261 2.57 11.26 34.71
C PHE A 261 1.95 12.04 35.86
N SER A 262 0.61 12.05 35.95
CA SER A 262 -0.10 12.70 37.04
C SER A 262 0.29 12.14 38.42
N ARG A 263 0.33 10.81 38.55
CA ARG A 263 0.66 10.16 39.83
C ARG A 263 2.14 10.24 40.21
N THR A 264 3.03 10.24 39.21
CA THR A 264 4.49 10.20 39.48
C THR A 264 5.11 11.59 39.61
N ILE A 265 4.52 12.61 39.01
CA ILE A 265 5.07 13.97 38.98
C ILE A 265 4.11 14.99 39.58
N THR A 266 2.86 15.08 39.04
CA THR A 266 1.96 16.18 39.40
C THR A 266 1.49 16.08 40.84
N GLN A 267 1.09 14.91 41.30
CA GLN A 267 0.58 14.73 42.68
C GLN A 267 1.68 15.00 43.74
N PRO A 268 2.88 14.39 43.67
CA PRO A 268 3.94 14.68 44.63
C PRO A 268 4.37 16.14 44.63
N MET A 269 4.37 16.79 43.47
CA MET A 269 4.72 18.22 43.38
C MET A 269 3.69 19.11 44.05
N ARG A 270 2.40 18.86 43.86
CA ARG A 270 1.31 19.58 44.57
C ARG A 270 1.39 19.36 46.09
N GLU A 271 1.63 18.11 46.50
CA GLU A 271 1.75 17.77 47.91
C GLU A 271 2.94 18.49 48.61
N LEU A 272 4.06 18.62 47.91
CA LEU A 272 5.23 19.39 48.40
C LEU A 272 4.89 20.90 48.52
N VAL A 273 4.22 21.47 47.51
CA VAL A 273 3.82 22.89 47.55
C VAL A 273 2.81 23.16 48.68
N ASP A 274 1.82 22.30 48.87
CA ASP A 274 0.84 22.43 49.93
C ASP A 274 1.49 22.30 51.31
N ARG A 275 2.45 21.38 51.49
CA ARG A 275 3.22 21.24 52.73
C ARG A 275 4.09 22.47 53.02
N ALA A 276 4.81 22.98 51.99
CA ALA A 276 5.55 24.21 52.12
C ALA A 276 4.67 25.39 52.58
N ALA A 277 3.50 25.52 52.02
CA ALA A 277 2.53 26.54 52.40
C ALA A 277 1.96 26.34 53.82
N ARG A 278 1.82 25.12 54.32
CA ARG A 278 1.40 24.81 55.72
C ARG A 278 2.52 25.08 56.71
N ILE A 279 3.73 24.70 56.37
CA ILE A 279 4.92 24.99 57.21
C ILE A 279 5.12 26.49 57.37
N SER A 280 4.97 27.29 56.29
CA SER A 280 5.08 28.76 56.39
C SER A 280 4.01 29.40 57.27
N ARG A 281 2.91 28.70 57.55
CA ARG A 281 1.83 29.09 58.45
C ARG A 281 2.03 28.58 59.89
N GLY A 282 3.13 27.90 60.21
CA GLY A 282 3.46 27.41 61.53
C GLY A 282 2.88 26.04 61.90
N ASP A 283 2.36 25.26 60.91
CA ASP A 283 1.79 23.93 61.16
C ASP A 283 2.93 22.90 61.32
N ARG A 284 3.14 22.42 62.54
CA ARG A 284 4.21 21.47 62.89
C ARG A 284 3.91 20.04 62.41
N ASP A 285 2.69 19.68 62.16
CA ASP A 285 2.32 18.31 61.66
C ASP A 285 2.64 18.12 60.18
N ALA A 286 3.00 19.19 59.47
CA ALA A 286 3.44 19.14 58.08
C ALA A 286 4.88 18.63 57.89
N PHE A 287 5.65 18.38 58.94
CA PHE A 287 7.04 17.90 58.91
C PHE A 287 7.19 16.40 58.63
N GLN A 288 6.16 15.65 58.32
CA GLN A 288 6.24 14.22 58.01
C GLN A 288 6.74 13.99 56.58
N PRO A 289 7.60 12.96 56.34
CA PRO A 289 8.03 12.60 54.98
C PRO A 289 6.83 12.16 54.11
N LEU A 290 6.95 12.37 52.80
CA LEU A 290 5.97 11.88 51.83
C LEU A 290 5.82 10.35 51.91
N ALA A 291 4.62 9.84 51.94
CA ALA A 291 4.36 8.41 52.07
C ALA A 291 4.82 7.62 50.83
N HIS A 292 4.84 8.25 49.65
CA HIS A 292 5.21 7.63 48.40
C HIS A 292 6.02 8.59 47.51
N TYR A 293 7.20 8.11 47.09
CA TYR A 293 8.06 8.82 46.13
C TYR A 293 8.02 8.12 44.79
N GLY A 294 7.48 8.78 43.76
CA GLY A 294 7.37 8.23 42.40
C GLY A 294 8.71 8.18 41.65
N THR A 295 9.62 9.13 41.95
CA THR A 295 10.92 9.26 41.27
C THR A 295 12.04 9.50 42.27
N ARG A 296 13.31 9.34 41.80
CA ARG A 296 14.51 9.56 42.62
C ARG A 296 14.66 11.01 43.08
N GLU A 297 14.33 11.95 42.17
CA GLU A 297 14.49 13.38 42.44
C GLU A 297 13.52 13.85 43.54
N PHE A 298 12.27 13.36 43.52
CA PHE A 298 11.32 13.69 44.58
C PHE A 298 11.71 13.10 45.93
N ALA A 299 12.33 11.91 45.94
CA ALA A 299 12.87 11.35 47.16
C ALA A 299 14.01 12.22 47.73
N GLN A 300 14.95 12.65 46.88
CA GLN A 300 16.05 13.53 47.26
C GLN A 300 15.55 14.91 47.73
N LEU A 301 14.62 15.51 46.99
CA LEU A 301 14.03 16.81 47.32
C LEU A 301 13.33 16.77 48.68
N SER A 302 12.54 15.72 48.94
CA SER A 302 11.86 15.54 50.23
C SER A 302 12.83 15.37 51.38
N HIS A 303 13.92 14.60 51.19
CA HIS A 303 14.95 14.47 52.22
C HIS A 303 15.73 15.77 52.46
N GLY A 304 16.10 16.50 51.39
CA GLY A 304 16.75 17.80 51.48
C GLY A 304 15.87 18.86 52.15
N PHE A 305 14.56 18.87 51.84
CA PHE A 305 13.60 19.79 52.45
C PHE A 305 13.44 19.55 53.97
N LEU A 306 13.38 18.28 54.37
CA LEU A 306 13.30 17.91 55.78
C LEU A 306 14.60 18.25 56.54
N SER A 307 15.78 18.09 55.90
CA SER A 307 17.07 18.43 56.47
C SER A 307 17.25 19.95 56.73
N LEU A 308 16.70 20.79 55.80
CA LEU A 308 16.76 22.24 55.92
C LEU A 308 15.85 22.80 57.06
N ILE A 309 14.84 22.07 57.46
CA ILE A 309 13.88 22.49 58.47
C ILE A 309 14.31 22.00 59.88
N HIS A 310 15.17 20.98 59.97
CA HIS A 310 15.67 20.45 61.23
C HIS A 310 16.89 21.19 61.75
N ILE A 311 17.37 22.24 61.08
CA ILE A 311 18.37 23.19 61.58
C ILE A 311 17.67 24.33 62.24
#